data_505c6fab113d85d88f8bd48bea38d4b3
#
_entry.id   505c6fab113d85d88f8bd48bea38d4b3
#
_cell.length_a   1.000
_cell.length_b   1.000
_cell.length_c   1.000
_cell.angle_alpha   90.00
_cell.angle_beta   90.00
_cell.angle_gamma   90.00
#
_symmetry.space_group_name_H-M   'P 1'
#
loop_
_entity.id
_entity.type
_entity.pdbx_description
1 polymer ?
#
loop_
_entity_poly.entity_id
_entity_poly.type
_entity_poly.pdbx_seq_one_letter_code
_entity_poly.pdbx_strand_id
1 'polypeptide(L)'
;MSDVDVERLQASLNRFTNRWLENVAPLIVDGEKGFLTNRRIMTVKWYLGYLGERDGRVTSKFIRRMRHPRDPRWSSARQVLRGIRRRRRQRRRAIEDLDPRPGISSFDGRPVATWLRRYLVWAREHGWRGQLISGWRSPERSEQLCFEICGRPTCPGRCAGRASNHSKTQEPGGAVDVSDYARFGALMERVPFRPRIFNALGPVDPAHFSSTGR
;
A
#
# COMPACT_ATOMS: atom_id res chain seq x y z
N MET A 1 3.99 -27.36 -29.56
CA MET A 1 3.53 -26.00 -29.96
C MET A 1 4.73 -25.33 -30.60
N SER A 2 4.63 -24.79 -31.81
CA SER A 2 5.74 -24.11 -32.47
C SER A 2 6.05 -22.76 -31.79
N ASP A 3 7.28 -22.23 -31.93
CA ASP A 3 7.70 -20.95 -31.32
C ASP A 3 6.82 -19.79 -31.80
N VAL A 4 6.38 -19.80 -33.03
CA VAL A 4 5.41 -18.82 -33.58
C VAL A 4 4.08 -18.84 -32.86
N ASP A 5 3.63 -20.00 -32.39
CA ASP A 5 2.38 -20.10 -31.60
C ASP A 5 2.54 -19.57 -30.19
N VAL A 6 3.74 -19.69 -29.60
CA VAL A 6 4.04 -19.14 -28.25
C VAL A 6 4.10 -17.61 -28.31
N GLU A 7 4.78 -17.02 -29.28
CA GLU A 7 4.80 -15.56 -29.47
C GLU A 7 3.39 -14.98 -29.65
N ARG A 8 2.58 -15.59 -30.51
CA ARG A 8 1.18 -15.20 -30.70
C ARG A 8 0.36 -15.33 -29.42
N LEU A 9 0.64 -16.35 -28.63
CA LEU A 9 0.01 -16.54 -27.33
C LEU A 9 0.44 -15.42 -26.36
N GLN A 10 1.74 -15.14 -26.23
CA GLN A 10 2.28 -14.08 -25.38
C GLN A 10 1.70 -12.71 -25.77
N ALA A 11 1.66 -12.38 -27.06
CA ALA A 11 1.05 -11.15 -27.55
C ALA A 11 -0.45 -11.07 -27.23
N SER A 12 -1.17 -12.19 -27.27
CA SER A 12 -2.59 -12.26 -26.92
C SER A 12 -2.81 -12.13 -25.41
N LEU A 13 -1.93 -12.71 -24.60
CA LEU A 13 -1.93 -12.54 -23.14
C LEU A 13 -1.66 -11.09 -22.76
N ASN A 14 -0.70 -10.44 -23.40
CA ASN A 14 -0.40 -9.02 -23.17
C ASN A 14 -1.60 -8.13 -23.53
N ARG A 15 -2.22 -8.34 -24.70
CA ARG A 15 -3.46 -7.61 -25.05
C ARG A 15 -4.57 -7.79 -24.04
N PHE A 16 -4.76 -9.01 -23.52
CA PHE A 16 -5.74 -9.28 -22.48
C PHE A 16 -5.39 -8.52 -21.20
N THR A 17 -4.14 -8.63 -20.74
CA THR A 17 -3.71 -8.03 -19.47
C THR A 17 -3.74 -6.50 -19.53
N ASN A 18 -3.25 -5.89 -20.62
CA ASN A 18 -3.28 -4.44 -20.79
C ASN A 18 -4.71 -3.89 -20.81
N ARG A 19 -5.65 -4.65 -21.36
CA ARG A 19 -7.04 -4.23 -21.42
C ARG A 19 -7.80 -4.42 -20.11
N TRP A 20 -7.46 -5.45 -19.32
CA TRP A 20 -8.29 -5.90 -18.22
C TRP A 20 -7.60 -5.90 -16.86
N LEU A 21 -6.28 -5.90 -16.82
CA LEU A 21 -5.48 -5.98 -15.60
C LEU A 21 -4.63 -4.72 -15.43
N GLU A 22 -4.83 -4.00 -14.32
CA GLU A 22 -4.00 -2.83 -14.00
C GLU A 22 -2.68 -3.30 -13.36
N ASN A 23 -1.58 -2.62 -13.70
CA ASN A 23 -0.25 -2.81 -13.11
C ASN A 23 0.35 -4.22 -13.30
N VAL A 24 0.07 -4.85 -14.42
CA VAL A 24 0.70 -6.10 -14.79
C VAL A 24 1.71 -5.82 -15.91
N ALA A 25 3.00 -5.96 -15.60
CA ALA A 25 4.05 -5.79 -16.59
C ALA A 25 3.82 -6.70 -17.81
N PRO A 26 4.01 -6.24 -19.04
CA PRO A 26 3.86 -7.09 -20.22
C PRO A 26 4.87 -8.25 -20.19
N LEU A 27 4.50 -9.38 -20.79
CA LEU A 27 5.44 -10.45 -21.09
C LEU A 27 6.36 -10.01 -22.22
N ILE A 28 7.62 -10.44 -22.16
CA ILE A 28 8.50 -10.41 -23.33
C ILE A 28 7.93 -11.41 -24.35
N VAL A 29 7.84 -11.01 -25.61
CA VAL A 29 7.37 -11.86 -26.70
C VAL A 29 8.62 -12.48 -27.34
N ASP A 30 9.06 -13.57 -26.75
CA ASP A 30 10.32 -14.27 -27.07
C ASP A 30 10.13 -15.69 -27.65
N GLY A 31 8.89 -16.13 -27.76
CA GLY A 31 8.58 -17.50 -28.19
C GLY A 31 8.79 -18.55 -27.09
N GLU A 32 9.30 -18.17 -25.91
CA GLU A 32 9.56 -19.11 -24.83
C GLU A 32 8.37 -19.25 -23.87
N LYS A 33 7.94 -20.48 -23.63
CA LYS A 33 6.90 -20.77 -22.65
C LYS A 33 7.47 -20.97 -21.25
N GLY A 34 8.16 -19.96 -20.73
CA GLY A 34 8.77 -19.96 -19.42
C GLY A 34 7.75 -19.81 -18.26
N PHE A 35 8.28 -19.66 -17.04
CA PHE A 35 7.50 -19.52 -15.80
C PHE A 35 6.50 -18.34 -15.85
N LEU A 36 6.92 -17.18 -16.33
CA LEU A 36 6.08 -15.98 -16.40
C LEU A 36 4.91 -16.16 -17.36
N THR A 37 5.16 -16.79 -18.54
CA THR A 37 4.12 -17.12 -19.52
C THR A 37 3.10 -18.09 -18.93
N ASN A 38 3.54 -19.14 -18.25
CA ASN A 38 2.65 -20.09 -17.59
C ASN A 38 1.82 -19.44 -16.49
N ARG A 39 2.42 -18.62 -15.64
CA ARG A 39 1.72 -17.87 -14.61
C ARG A 39 0.68 -16.91 -15.20
N ARG A 40 0.99 -16.28 -16.33
CA ARG A 40 0.06 -15.40 -17.03
C ARG A 40 -1.12 -16.18 -17.62
N ILE A 41 -0.88 -17.36 -18.21
CA ILE A 41 -1.94 -18.25 -18.70
C ILE A 41 -2.90 -18.60 -17.56
N MET A 42 -2.38 -19.00 -16.40
CA MET A 42 -3.20 -19.33 -15.22
C MET A 42 -4.05 -18.13 -14.76
N THR A 43 -3.46 -16.95 -14.72
CA THR A 43 -4.17 -15.71 -14.37
C THR A 43 -5.32 -15.44 -15.35
N VAL A 44 -5.05 -15.51 -16.66
CA VAL A 44 -6.06 -15.27 -17.70
C VAL A 44 -7.14 -16.36 -17.68
N LYS A 45 -6.76 -17.63 -17.47
CA LYS A 45 -7.73 -18.72 -17.28
C LYS A 45 -8.68 -18.43 -16.13
N TRP A 46 -8.15 -17.99 -15.00
CA TRP A 46 -8.96 -17.64 -13.85
C TRP A 46 -9.96 -16.52 -14.18
N TYR A 47 -9.53 -15.47 -14.85
CA TYR A 47 -10.41 -14.37 -15.29
C TYR A 47 -11.45 -14.80 -16.31
N LEU A 48 -11.12 -15.77 -17.18
CA LEU A 48 -12.06 -16.35 -18.14
C LEU A 48 -12.99 -17.40 -17.51
N GLY A 49 -12.90 -17.63 -16.20
CA GLY A 49 -13.77 -18.54 -15.47
C GLY A 49 -13.47 -20.03 -15.65
N TYR A 50 -12.22 -20.37 -15.98
CA TYR A 50 -11.75 -21.77 -15.96
C TYR A 50 -11.52 -22.20 -14.51
N LEU A 51 -12.60 -22.51 -13.80
CA LEU A 51 -12.53 -23.03 -12.44
C LEU A 51 -12.00 -24.46 -12.48
N GLY A 52 -10.91 -24.73 -11.75
CA GLY A 52 -10.29 -26.07 -11.68
C GLY A 52 -9.13 -26.31 -12.65
N GLU A 53 -9.05 -25.63 -13.78
CA GLU A 53 -7.93 -25.73 -14.73
C GLU A 53 -6.83 -24.71 -14.35
N ARG A 54 -6.11 -24.97 -13.28
CA ARG A 54 -5.01 -24.08 -12.83
C ARG A 54 -3.64 -24.51 -13.35
N ASP A 55 -3.62 -25.13 -14.54
CA ASP A 55 -2.40 -25.53 -15.21
C ASP A 55 -2.02 -24.56 -16.32
N GLY A 56 -0.75 -24.57 -16.71
CA GLY A 56 -0.24 -23.80 -17.83
C GLY A 56 -0.61 -24.38 -19.22
N ARG A 57 -1.54 -25.33 -19.30
CA ARG A 57 -1.92 -25.94 -20.59
C ARG A 57 -2.69 -24.95 -21.44
N VAL A 58 -2.32 -24.88 -22.70
CA VAL A 58 -2.97 -24.04 -23.70
C VAL A 58 -3.79 -24.92 -24.62
N THR A 59 -5.11 -24.72 -24.61
CA THR A 59 -6.02 -25.42 -25.50
C THR A 59 -6.51 -24.50 -26.60
N SER A 60 -6.88 -25.05 -27.75
CA SER A 60 -7.49 -24.28 -28.86
C SER A 60 -8.74 -23.50 -28.39
N LYS A 61 -9.50 -24.06 -27.44
CA LYS A 61 -10.64 -23.42 -26.81
C LYS A 61 -10.22 -22.18 -25.99
N PHE A 62 -9.13 -22.24 -25.26
CA PHE A 62 -8.58 -21.12 -24.52
C PHE A 62 -8.13 -19.99 -25.44
N ILE A 63 -7.35 -20.32 -26.50
CA ILE A 63 -6.89 -19.35 -27.51
C ILE A 63 -8.09 -18.67 -28.18
N ARG A 64 -9.07 -19.44 -28.62
CA ARG A 64 -10.28 -18.91 -29.24
C ARG A 64 -11.03 -17.95 -28.32
N ARG A 65 -11.15 -18.28 -27.04
CA ARG A 65 -11.80 -17.43 -26.05
C ARG A 65 -11.06 -16.13 -25.75
N MET A 66 -9.75 -16.13 -25.77
CA MET A 66 -8.97 -14.90 -25.65
C MET A 66 -9.15 -13.97 -26.85
N ARG A 67 -9.35 -14.53 -28.05
CA ARG A 67 -9.48 -13.77 -29.30
C ARG A 67 -10.87 -13.16 -29.49
N HIS A 68 -11.89 -13.75 -28.91
CA HIS A 68 -13.28 -13.30 -29.08
C HIS A 68 -13.80 -12.56 -27.84
N PRO A 69 -13.76 -11.20 -27.84
CA PRO A 69 -14.16 -10.39 -26.67
C PRO A 69 -15.65 -10.44 -26.34
N ARG A 70 -16.45 -11.12 -27.17
CA ARG A 70 -17.92 -11.31 -26.97
C ARG A 70 -18.27 -12.61 -26.25
N ASP A 71 -17.29 -13.45 -25.91
CA ASP A 71 -17.52 -14.67 -25.12
C ASP A 71 -18.12 -14.29 -23.76
N PRO A 72 -19.18 -14.95 -23.28
CA PRO A 72 -19.80 -14.71 -21.97
C PRO A 72 -18.81 -14.68 -20.81
N ARG A 73 -17.70 -15.40 -20.90
CA ARG A 73 -16.65 -15.43 -19.87
C ARG A 73 -15.82 -14.13 -19.81
N TRP A 74 -15.72 -13.37 -20.90
CA TRP A 74 -15.16 -12.03 -20.87
C TRP A 74 -16.04 -11.07 -20.05
N SER A 75 -17.37 -11.28 -20.10
CA SER A 75 -18.31 -10.54 -19.26
C SER A 75 -18.08 -10.84 -17.78
N SER A 76 -17.83 -12.11 -17.44
CA SER A 76 -17.50 -12.53 -16.07
C SER A 76 -16.17 -11.91 -15.59
N ALA A 77 -15.12 -11.90 -16.45
CA ALA A 77 -13.88 -11.22 -16.15
C ALA A 77 -14.09 -9.71 -15.89
N ARG A 78 -14.90 -9.05 -16.71
CA ARG A 78 -15.29 -7.63 -16.50
C ARG A 78 -15.98 -7.42 -15.15
N GLN A 79 -16.90 -8.29 -14.79
CA GLN A 79 -17.62 -8.20 -13.50
C GLN A 79 -16.68 -8.35 -12.32
N VAL A 80 -15.76 -9.33 -12.37
CA VAL A 80 -14.74 -9.56 -11.35
C VAL A 80 -13.85 -8.33 -11.21
N LEU A 81 -13.34 -7.79 -12.32
CA LEU A 81 -12.50 -6.59 -12.33
C LEU A 81 -13.23 -5.34 -11.82
N ARG A 82 -14.50 -5.15 -12.23
CA ARG A 82 -15.35 -4.07 -11.69
C ARG A 82 -15.52 -4.22 -10.18
N GLY A 83 -15.74 -5.44 -9.68
CA GLY A 83 -15.84 -5.74 -8.27
C GLY A 83 -14.54 -5.43 -7.50
N ILE A 84 -13.38 -5.78 -8.07
CA ILE A 84 -12.06 -5.46 -7.50
C ILE A 84 -11.84 -3.94 -7.48
N ARG A 85 -12.09 -3.24 -8.61
CA ARG A 85 -11.96 -1.78 -8.70
C ARG A 85 -12.90 -1.06 -7.73
N ARG A 86 -14.15 -1.52 -7.63
CA ARG A 86 -15.13 -0.97 -6.67
C ARG A 86 -14.63 -1.12 -5.24
N ARG A 87 -14.17 -2.31 -4.84
CA ARG A 87 -13.60 -2.56 -3.51
C ARG A 87 -12.37 -1.71 -3.23
N ARG A 88 -11.44 -1.57 -4.19
CA ARG A 88 -10.27 -0.69 -4.06
C ARG A 88 -10.67 0.77 -3.88
N ARG A 89 -11.64 1.27 -4.67
CA ARG A 89 -12.17 2.62 -4.52
C ARG A 89 -12.87 2.83 -3.17
N GLN A 90 -13.64 1.85 -2.72
CA GLN A 90 -14.31 1.92 -1.41
C GLN A 90 -13.28 1.93 -0.27
N ARG A 91 -12.27 1.06 -0.31
CA ARG A 91 -11.17 1.08 0.67
C ARG A 91 -10.41 2.39 0.65
N ARG A 92 -10.06 2.90 -0.53
CA ARG A 92 -9.38 4.19 -0.66
C ARG A 92 -10.22 5.32 -0.06
N ARG A 93 -11.51 5.41 -0.39
CA ARG A 93 -12.44 6.39 0.20
C ARG A 93 -12.53 6.21 1.71
N ALA A 94 -12.70 4.98 2.21
CA ALA A 94 -12.76 4.72 3.64
C ALA A 94 -11.48 5.17 4.38
N ILE A 95 -10.31 5.14 3.73
CA ILE A 95 -9.07 5.67 4.29
C ILE A 95 -9.01 7.21 4.17
N GLU A 96 -9.44 7.76 3.03
CA GLU A 96 -9.55 9.21 2.82
C GLU A 96 -10.59 9.85 3.75
N ASP A 97 -11.68 9.12 4.05
CA ASP A 97 -12.75 9.52 4.98
C ASP A 97 -12.37 9.26 6.47
N LEU A 98 -11.20 8.64 6.75
CA LEU A 98 -10.68 8.60 8.10
C LEU A 98 -10.41 10.03 8.54
N ASP A 99 -11.23 10.44 9.48
CA ASP A 99 -11.44 11.80 9.94
C ASP A 99 -10.15 12.63 10.06
N PRO A 100 -9.96 13.70 9.27
CA PRO A 100 -8.81 14.58 9.36
C PRO A 100 -8.90 15.59 10.52
N ARG A 101 -10.00 15.58 11.30
CA ARG A 101 -10.21 16.56 12.38
C ARG A 101 -9.13 16.48 13.45
N PRO A 102 -8.84 17.59 14.13
CA PRO A 102 -8.01 17.57 15.32
C PRO A 102 -8.59 16.63 16.37
N GLY A 103 -7.74 15.85 17.02
CA GLY A 103 -8.19 14.93 18.05
C GLY A 103 -7.22 13.75 18.21
N ILE A 104 -7.60 12.85 19.08
CA ILE A 104 -6.85 11.66 19.39
C ILE A 104 -7.72 10.46 19.03
N SER A 105 -7.12 9.52 18.32
CA SER A 105 -7.71 8.22 18.02
C SER A 105 -6.75 7.11 18.44
N SER A 106 -7.07 5.86 18.13
CA SER A 106 -6.22 4.72 18.46
C SER A 106 -5.76 3.98 17.20
N PHE A 107 -4.52 3.50 17.21
CA PHE A 107 -3.99 2.54 16.25
C PHE A 107 -3.16 1.49 16.98
N ASP A 108 -3.46 0.21 16.77
CA ASP A 108 -2.85 -0.93 17.48
C ASP A 108 -2.88 -0.74 19.04
N GLY A 109 -3.98 -0.18 19.58
CA GLY A 109 -4.16 0.07 21.01
C GLY A 109 -3.40 1.29 21.56
N ARG A 110 -2.65 2.03 20.74
CA ARG A 110 -1.90 3.21 21.15
C ARG A 110 -2.55 4.51 20.68
N PRO A 111 -2.52 5.57 21.47
CA PRO A 111 -3.07 6.87 21.08
C PRO A 111 -2.23 7.49 19.95
N VAL A 112 -2.91 8.08 18.97
CA VAL A 112 -2.31 8.75 17.83
C VAL A 112 -3.16 9.98 17.45
N ALA A 113 -2.54 11.04 16.94
CA ALA A 113 -3.30 12.16 16.40
C ALA A 113 -4.22 11.65 15.27
N THR A 114 -5.49 11.99 15.30
CA THR A 114 -6.53 11.41 14.44
C THR A 114 -6.16 11.48 12.96
N TRP A 115 -5.63 12.62 12.53
CA TRP A 115 -5.23 12.82 11.14
C TRP A 115 -4.05 11.92 10.69
N LEU A 116 -3.18 11.48 11.61
CA LEU A 116 -2.06 10.56 11.31
C LEU A 116 -2.51 9.10 11.16
N ARG A 117 -3.63 8.73 11.77
CA ARG A 117 -4.15 7.36 11.73
C ARG A 117 -4.30 6.83 10.29
N ARG A 118 -4.73 7.69 9.36
CA ARG A 118 -4.89 7.31 7.94
C ARG A 118 -3.59 6.84 7.29
N TYR A 119 -2.43 7.41 7.66
CA TYR A 119 -1.12 7.01 7.13
C TYR A 119 -0.73 5.61 7.63
N LEU A 120 -0.98 5.33 8.90
CA LEU A 120 -0.72 4.03 9.50
C LEU A 120 -1.62 2.94 8.89
N VAL A 121 -2.92 3.23 8.74
CA VAL A 121 -3.87 2.31 8.09
C VAL A 121 -3.45 2.05 6.64
N TRP A 122 -3.14 3.11 5.90
CA TRP A 122 -2.70 3.00 4.51
C TRP A 122 -1.41 2.18 4.38
N ALA A 123 -0.41 2.43 5.24
CA ALA A 123 0.83 1.66 5.27
C ALA A 123 0.57 0.18 5.54
N ARG A 124 -0.29 -0.14 6.51
CA ARG A 124 -0.69 -1.51 6.84
C ARG A 124 -1.31 -2.23 5.64
N GLU A 125 -2.21 -1.57 4.91
CA GLU A 125 -2.84 -2.12 3.71
C GLU A 125 -1.86 -2.30 2.54
N HIS A 126 -0.75 -1.55 2.52
CA HIS A 126 0.28 -1.63 1.48
C HIS A 126 1.50 -2.47 1.91
N GLY A 127 1.34 -3.31 2.93
CA GLY A 127 2.28 -4.36 3.29
C GLY A 127 3.33 -3.96 4.33
N TRP A 128 3.16 -2.84 5.02
CA TRP A 128 3.93 -2.56 6.23
C TRP A 128 3.48 -3.51 7.37
N ARG A 129 4.43 -4.16 8.02
CA ARG A 129 4.20 -5.12 9.12
C ARG A 129 4.80 -4.66 10.45
N GLY A 130 5.39 -3.48 10.49
CA GLY A 130 5.91 -2.88 11.70
C GLY A 130 4.81 -2.54 12.72
N GLN A 131 5.20 -1.98 13.83
CA GLN A 131 4.31 -1.58 14.92
C GLN A 131 4.43 -0.08 15.17
N LEU A 132 3.34 0.53 15.65
CA LEU A 132 3.39 1.86 16.23
C LEU A 132 4.10 1.76 17.59
N ILE A 133 5.31 2.33 17.70
CA ILE A 133 6.09 2.36 18.94
C ILE A 133 5.54 3.45 19.85
N SER A 134 5.34 4.65 19.29
CA SER A 134 4.81 5.82 20.01
C SER A 134 3.97 6.65 19.03
N GLY A 135 2.85 7.15 19.52
CA GLY A 135 2.00 8.09 18.82
C GLY A 135 1.79 9.36 19.63
N TRP A 136 0.52 9.75 19.84
CA TRP A 136 0.22 10.91 20.67
C TRP A 136 0.56 10.70 22.15
N ARG A 137 1.10 11.73 22.77
CA ARG A 137 1.37 11.81 24.22
C ARG A 137 0.86 13.14 24.73
N SER A 138 0.31 13.17 25.95
CA SER A 138 -0.06 14.46 26.55
C SER A 138 1.17 15.37 26.70
N PRO A 139 0.99 16.70 26.70
CA PRO A 139 2.09 17.63 26.96
C PRO A 139 2.82 17.34 28.27
N GLU A 140 2.08 16.97 29.32
CA GLU A 140 2.62 16.62 30.62
C GLU A 140 3.49 15.36 30.55
N ARG A 141 3.03 14.33 29.83
CA ARG A 141 3.81 13.10 29.66
C ARG A 141 5.09 13.36 28.84
N SER A 142 5.01 14.22 27.85
CA SER A 142 6.18 14.61 27.04
C SER A 142 7.21 15.38 27.88
N GLU A 143 6.74 16.26 28.76
CA GLU A 143 7.61 16.97 29.72
C GLU A 143 8.24 16.02 30.72
N GLN A 144 7.45 15.10 31.31
CA GLN A 144 7.94 14.07 32.23
C GLN A 144 9.05 13.21 31.58
N LEU A 145 8.85 12.80 30.32
CA LEU A 145 9.89 12.06 29.60
C LEU A 145 11.19 12.85 29.46
N CYS A 146 11.12 14.18 29.27
CA CYS A 146 12.29 15.01 29.27
C CYS A 146 13.01 15.02 30.64
N PHE A 147 12.26 15.09 31.72
CA PHE A 147 12.85 14.94 33.06
C PHE A 147 13.51 13.58 33.26
N GLU A 148 12.87 12.50 32.79
CA GLU A 148 13.45 11.15 32.86
C GLU A 148 14.75 11.04 32.05
N ILE A 149 14.86 11.72 30.90
CA ILE A 149 16.01 11.66 29.99
C ILE A 149 17.14 12.58 30.43
N CYS A 150 16.85 13.79 30.90
CA CYS A 150 17.87 14.82 31.10
C CYS A 150 17.67 15.71 32.34
N GLY A 151 16.73 15.36 33.23
CA GLY A 151 16.49 16.10 34.47
C GLY A 151 15.91 17.51 34.27
N ARG A 152 15.40 17.84 33.09
CA ARG A 152 14.87 19.17 32.73
C ARG A 152 13.59 19.03 31.91
N PRO A 153 12.70 20.04 31.92
CA PRO A 153 11.45 20.02 31.14
C PRO A 153 11.69 20.00 29.62
N THR A 154 12.85 20.40 29.17
CA THR A 154 13.29 20.34 27.77
C THR A 154 14.80 20.10 27.70
N CYS A 155 15.25 19.40 26.64
CA CYS A 155 16.68 19.22 26.36
C CYS A 155 16.95 19.57 24.90
N PRO A 156 17.68 20.62 24.57
CA PRO A 156 18.01 20.96 23.18
C PRO A 156 18.62 19.76 22.45
N GLY A 157 18.07 19.43 21.27
CA GLY A 157 18.53 18.33 20.43
C GLY A 157 18.14 16.92 20.91
N ARG A 158 17.48 16.77 22.08
CA ARG A 158 17.06 15.45 22.61
C ARG A 158 15.59 15.35 22.92
N CYS A 159 15.00 16.39 23.53
CA CYS A 159 13.62 16.34 24.00
C CYS A 159 12.98 17.72 23.99
N ALA A 160 11.85 17.86 23.31
CA ALA A 160 11.13 19.12 23.16
C ALA A 160 10.11 19.39 24.29
N GLY A 161 9.93 18.48 25.23
CA GLY A 161 8.98 18.62 26.33
C GLY A 161 7.55 18.81 25.82
N ARG A 162 6.82 19.76 26.40
CA ARG A 162 5.43 20.08 26.03
C ARG A 162 5.27 20.53 24.56
N ALA A 163 6.34 21.02 23.93
CA ALA A 163 6.36 21.43 22.54
C ALA A 163 6.60 20.28 21.53
N SER A 164 6.75 19.05 22.03
CA SER A 164 6.93 17.87 21.20
C SER A 164 5.84 17.74 20.14
N ASN A 165 6.21 17.33 18.93
CA ASN A 165 5.23 17.00 17.90
C ASN A 165 4.28 15.87 18.31
N HIS A 166 4.72 14.93 19.15
CA HIS A 166 3.86 13.90 19.72
C HIS A 166 2.72 14.46 20.59
N SER A 167 2.83 15.69 21.09
CA SER A 167 1.79 16.32 21.90
C SER A 167 0.78 17.14 21.09
N LYS A 168 0.96 17.24 19.77
CA LYS A 168 0.06 17.98 18.89
C LYS A 168 -0.95 17.06 18.23
N THR A 169 -2.20 17.53 18.13
CA THR A 169 -3.31 16.77 17.55
C THR A 169 -3.72 17.27 16.17
N GLN A 170 -3.16 18.39 15.72
CA GLN A 170 -3.47 19.03 14.43
C GLN A 170 -2.18 19.42 13.70
N GLU A 171 -2.28 19.67 12.42
CA GLU A 171 -1.20 20.15 11.58
C GLU A 171 -1.02 21.70 11.71
N PRO A 172 0.22 22.23 11.66
CA PRO A 172 1.48 21.48 11.60
C PRO A 172 1.86 20.88 12.96
N GLY A 173 2.01 19.56 12.99
CA GLY A 173 2.38 18.82 14.20
C GLY A 173 1.81 17.42 14.18
N GLY A 174 1.95 16.73 15.31
CA GLY A 174 1.70 15.29 15.38
C GLY A 174 2.89 14.49 14.84
N ALA A 175 3.21 13.40 15.55
CA ALA A 175 4.29 12.50 15.19
C ALA A 175 3.93 11.06 15.52
N VAL A 176 4.58 10.15 14.82
CA VAL A 176 4.56 8.71 15.12
C VAL A 176 5.97 8.15 15.06
N ASP A 177 6.29 7.30 16.01
CA ASP A 177 7.49 6.46 15.98
C ASP A 177 7.05 5.05 15.61
N VAL A 178 7.71 4.47 14.61
CA VAL A 178 7.31 3.17 14.06
C VAL A 178 8.51 2.21 13.96
N SER A 179 8.25 0.92 14.14
CA SER A 179 9.20 -0.10 13.74
C SER A 179 9.09 -0.40 12.24
N ASP A 180 10.08 -1.08 11.66
CA ASP A 180 10.19 -1.26 10.22
C ASP A 180 10.08 0.09 9.48
N TYR A 181 10.78 1.08 10.01
CA TYR A 181 10.75 2.48 9.57
C TYR A 181 11.22 2.66 8.13
N ALA A 182 12.15 1.85 7.65
CA ALA A 182 12.62 1.91 6.26
C ALA A 182 11.48 1.59 5.29
N ARG A 183 10.72 0.51 5.58
CA ARG A 183 9.54 0.15 4.79
C ARG A 183 8.44 1.19 4.91
N PHE A 184 8.21 1.70 6.12
CA PHE A 184 7.22 2.74 6.36
C PHE A 184 7.55 4.02 5.58
N GLY A 185 8.79 4.50 5.64
CA GLY A 185 9.26 5.68 4.90
C GLY A 185 9.07 5.55 3.40
N ALA A 186 9.50 4.42 2.81
CA ALA A 186 9.30 4.15 1.38
C ALA A 186 7.81 4.15 0.96
N LEU A 187 6.91 3.79 1.88
CA LEU A 187 5.48 3.89 1.64
C LEU A 187 4.99 5.33 1.75
N MET A 188 5.49 6.12 2.70
CA MET A 188 5.08 7.53 2.88
C MET A 188 5.44 8.40 1.68
N GLU A 189 6.49 8.08 0.93
CA GLU A 189 6.79 8.73 -0.35
C GLU A 189 5.67 8.57 -1.40
N ARG A 190 4.90 7.50 -1.31
CA ARG A 190 3.85 7.11 -2.26
C ARG A 190 2.43 7.35 -1.76
N VAL A 191 2.29 7.84 -0.54
CA VAL A 191 0.97 8.10 0.04
C VAL A 191 0.21 9.15 -0.78
N PRO A 192 -1.07 8.92 -1.10
CA PRO A 192 -1.82 9.80 -2.00
C PRO A 192 -2.39 11.06 -1.35
N PHE A 193 -2.34 11.15 -0.02
CA PHE A 193 -2.92 12.28 0.73
C PHE A 193 -1.87 13.26 1.24
N ARG A 194 -2.34 14.45 1.60
CA ARG A 194 -1.52 15.54 2.14
C ARG A 194 -1.97 15.85 3.58
N PRO A 195 -1.09 16.43 4.42
CA PRO A 195 0.30 16.72 4.15
C PRO A 195 1.12 15.42 4.02
N ARG A 196 2.31 15.48 3.47
CA ARG A 196 3.25 14.36 3.57
C ARG A 196 3.82 14.29 4.98
N ILE A 197 4.00 13.09 5.49
CA ILE A 197 4.80 12.86 6.69
C ILE A 197 6.14 12.24 6.27
N PHE A 198 7.19 12.65 6.91
CA PHE A 198 8.54 12.21 6.58
C PHE A 198 9.43 12.27 7.83
N ASN A 199 10.60 11.69 7.72
CA ASN A 199 11.63 11.72 8.75
C ASN A 199 12.77 12.64 8.31
N ALA A 200 12.92 13.81 8.96
CA ALA A 200 14.06 14.70 8.74
C ALA A 200 15.19 14.48 9.75
N LEU A 201 14.96 13.66 10.78
CA LEU A 201 15.97 13.36 11.80
C LEU A 201 16.96 12.27 11.33
N GLY A 202 16.58 11.50 10.31
CA GLY A 202 17.42 10.50 9.68
C GLY A 202 18.00 9.50 10.68
N PRO A 203 19.33 9.30 10.68
CA PRO A 203 19.98 8.31 11.56
C PRO A 203 19.87 8.64 13.06
N VAL A 204 19.59 9.89 13.44
CA VAL A 204 19.48 10.31 14.84
C VAL A 204 18.20 9.73 15.49
N ASP A 205 17.11 9.74 14.74
CA ASP A 205 15.85 9.12 15.15
C ASP A 205 15.16 8.52 13.92
N PRO A 206 15.59 7.34 13.47
CA PRO A 206 15.10 6.76 12.23
C PRO A 206 13.64 6.34 12.28
N ALA A 207 13.06 6.17 13.47
CA ALA A 207 11.70 5.73 13.68
C ALA A 207 10.67 6.87 13.57
N HIS A 208 11.10 8.12 13.69
CA HIS A 208 10.25 9.31 13.82
C HIS A 208 9.71 9.81 12.49
N PHE A 209 8.39 9.97 12.39
CA PHE A 209 7.71 10.54 11.21
C PHE A 209 6.67 11.59 11.63
N SER A 210 6.76 12.77 11.02
CA SER A 210 5.83 13.88 11.27
C SER A 210 5.64 14.74 10.00
N SER A 211 4.66 15.65 10.00
CA SER A 211 4.48 16.59 8.90
C SER A 211 5.59 17.64 8.80
N THR A 212 6.32 17.88 9.89
CA THR A 212 7.49 18.78 9.94
C THR A 212 8.81 18.03 9.77
N GLY A 213 8.79 16.70 9.79
CA GLY A 213 9.97 15.84 9.79
C GLY A 213 10.75 15.83 11.11
N ARG A 214 10.30 16.55 12.13
CA ARG A 214 10.99 16.74 13.41
C ARG A 214 10.13 16.34 14.58
#